data_109acb515a9b3414443e31031d7e76c0
#
_entry.id   109acb515a9b3414443e31031d7e76c0
#
_cell.length_a   1.000
_cell.length_b   1.000
_cell.length_c   1.000
_cell.angle_alpha   90.00
_cell.angle_beta   90.00
_cell.angle_gamma   90.00
#
_symmetry.space_group_name_H-M   'P 1'
#
loop_
_entity.id
_entity.type
_entity.pdbx_description
1 polymer ?
#
loop_
_entity_poly.entity_id
_entity_poly.type
_entity_poly.pdbx_seq_one_letter_code
_entity_poly.pdbx_strand_id
1 'polypeptide(L)'
;MKKIVVTGGTGRFGNLLKRYNTKHKIFFPNKKQLNILSTKSIKSYLARKKPDILIHLAGLSRPMKIHEIDIKKSINLNIVGTANVTNACSEKKIKLIYFSTNYVYPGLKGNYRESDPLLPVNNYAWSKLGGEASVQLYKNSLIVRACMTEKPFVHEKAFGNVKTSFMYHEDAVKILFKLINKKGIINLGGKPKFVFDFVKKKYLRRNVEGLL
;
A
#
# COMPACT_ATOMS: atom_id res chain seq x y z
N MET A 1 21.69 9.03 5.85
CA MET A 1 20.32 9.26 6.36
C MET A 1 19.49 9.90 5.26
N LYS A 2 18.24 9.45 4.99
CA LYS A 2 17.36 10.02 3.97
C LYS A 2 16.18 10.75 4.62
N LYS A 3 15.66 11.79 3.92
CA LYS A 3 14.41 12.45 4.25
C LYS A 3 13.27 11.76 3.50
N ILE A 4 12.25 11.30 4.20
CA ILE A 4 11.13 10.54 3.63
C ILE A 4 9.82 11.25 3.98
N VAL A 5 8.96 11.45 2.99
CA VAL A 5 7.58 11.89 3.22
C VAL A 5 6.65 10.69 3.00
N VAL A 6 5.72 10.47 3.93
CA VAL A 6 4.72 9.39 3.84
C VAL A 6 3.34 10.01 3.77
N THR A 7 2.69 9.96 2.61
CA THR A 7 1.26 10.31 2.50
C THR A 7 0.40 9.19 3.07
N GLY A 8 -0.76 9.51 3.63
CA GLY A 8 -1.60 8.50 4.27
C GLY A 8 -1.05 7.97 5.61
N GLY A 9 -0.14 8.72 6.23
CA GLY A 9 0.48 8.37 7.51
C GLY A 9 -0.49 8.24 8.70
N THR A 10 -1.73 8.68 8.57
CA THR A 10 -2.81 8.49 9.58
C THR A 10 -3.59 7.19 9.37
N GLY A 11 -3.35 6.48 8.26
CA GLY A 11 -3.95 5.18 7.98
C GLY A 11 -3.31 4.05 8.79
N ARG A 12 -3.89 2.84 8.71
CA ARG A 12 -3.45 1.66 9.47
C ARG A 12 -1.96 1.33 9.29
N PHE A 13 -1.53 1.16 8.06
CA PHE A 13 -0.13 0.88 7.75
C PHE A 13 0.78 2.08 8.05
N GLY A 14 0.33 3.31 7.79
CA GLY A 14 1.06 4.53 8.10
C GLY A 14 1.31 4.73 9.61
N ASN A 15 0.33 4.40 10.46
CA ASN A 15 0.50 4.44 11.92
C ASN A 15 1.53 3.42 12.42
N LEU A 16 1.62 2.27 11.77
CA LEU A 16 2.65 1.28 12.11
C LEU A 16 4.04 1.77 11.69
N LEU A 17 4.16 2.38 10.50
CA LEU A 17 5.41 3.01 10.05
C LEU A 17 5.92 4.08 11.02
N LYS A 18 5.05 4.86 11.65
CA LYS A 18 5.44 5.86 12.65
C LYS A 18 6.14 5.27 13.87
N ARG A 19 5.78 4.03 14.23
CA ARG A 19 6.34 3.31 15.39
C ARG A 19 7.61 2.54 15.06
N TYR A 20 7.95 2.43 13.78
CA TYR A 20 9.11 1.66 13.35
C TYR A 20 10.38 2.49 13.50
N ASN A 21 11.33 1.97 14.29
CA ASN A 21 12.62 2.62 14.46
C ASN A 21 13.46 2.51 13.20
N THR A 22 13.93 3.64 12.69
CA THR A 22 14.74 3.72 11.48
C THR A 22 15.74 4.88 11.58
N LYS A 23 16.87 4.73 10.90
CA LYS A 23 17.88 5.80 10.77
C LYS A 23 17.45 6.96 9.83
N HIS A 24 16.27 6.88 9.21
CA HIS A 24 15.79 7.90 8.29
C HIS A 24 14.94 8.96 8.99
N LYS A 25 14.94 10.18 8.50
CA LYS A 25 14.02 11.24 8.96
C LYS A 25 12.70 11.15 8.19
N ILE A 26 11.62 10.76 8.87
CA ILE A 26 10.33 10.53 8.24
C ILE A 26 9.33 11.61 8.64
N PHE A 27 8.60 12.14 7.67
CA PHE A 27 7.52 13.12 7.84
C PHE A 27 6.18 12.47 7.48
N PHE A 28 5.17 12.62 8.32
CA PHE A 28 3.84 12.07 8.15
C PHE A 28 2.80 13.19 8.09
N PRO A 29 2.67 13.91 6.96
CA PRO A 29 1.67 14.95 6.84
C PRO A 29 0.25 14.39 6.93
N ASN A 30 -0.63 15.11 7.61
CA ASN A 30 -2.07 14.89 7.52
C ASN A 30 -2.65 15.54 6.26
N LYS A 31 -3.96 15.33 5.98
CA LYS A 31 -4.63 15.87 4.79
C LYS A 31 -4.59 17.39 4.72
N LYS A 32 -4.64 18.11 5.85
CA LYS A 32 -4.55 19.59 5.86
C LYS A 32 -3.17 20.08 5.46
N GLN A 33 -2.12 19.33 5.80
CA GLN A 33 -0.73 19.66 5.50
C GLN A 33 -0.31 19.27 4.07
N LEU A 34 -0.81 18.12 3.58
CA LEU A 34 -0.57 17.62 2.22
C LEU A 34 -1.84 16.94 1.70
N ASN A 35 -2.58 17.64 0.87
CA ASN A 35 -3.75 17.12 0.19
C ASN A 35 -3.36 16.61 -1.20
N ILE A 36 -3.47 15.30 -1.45
CA ILE A 36 -3.11 14.66 -2.72
C ILE A 36 -3.99 15.10 -3.90
N LEU A 37 -5.16 15.67 -3.63
CA LEU A 37 -6.05 16.22 -4.66
C LEU A 37 -5.72 17.68 -5.03
N SER A 38 -4.74 18.28 -4.36
CA SER A 38 -4.30 19.66 -4.63
C SER A 38 -2.82 19.67 -5.04
N THR A 39 -2.56 19.89 -6.32
CA THR A 39 -1.20 20.00 -6.85
C THR A 39 -0.40 21.09 -6.15
N LYS A 40 -1.05 22.24 -5.83
CA LYS A 40 -0.45 23.34 -5.05
C LYS A 40 -0.01 22.86 -3.67
N SER A 41 -0.88 22.12 -2.96
CA SER A 41 -0.57 21.58 -1.62
C SER A 41 0.63 20.62 -1.67
N ILE A 42 0.66 19.69 -2.64
CA ILE A 42 1.77 18.76 -2.83
C ILE A 42 3.06 19.52 -3.11
N LYS A 43 3.07 20.39 -4.13
CA LYS A 43 4.26 21.13 -4.55
C LYS A 43 4.85 21.99 -3.42
N SER A 44 3.99 22.71 -2.67
CA SER A 44 4.40 23.52 -1.52
C SER A 44 5.01 22.67 -0.39
N TYR A 45 4.40 21.54 -0.07
CA TYR A 45 4.91 20.65 0.98
C TYR A 45 6.26 20.04 0.61
N LEU A 46 6.39 19.55 -0.63
CA LEU A 46 7.63 18.95 -1.13
C LEU A 46 8.76 19.98 -1.25
N ALA A 47 8.46 21.21 -1.66
CA ALA A 47 9.45 22.30 -1.72
C ALA A 47 10.02 22.64 -0.34
N ARG A 48 9.15 22.68 0.70
CA ARG A 48 9.56 22.97 2.08
C ARG A 48 10.36 21.83 2.72
N LYS A 49 9.96 20.57 2.49
CA LYS A 49 10.58 19.40 3.15
C LYS A 49 11.78 18.86 2.37
N LYS A 50 11.81 19.04 1.05
CA LYS A 50 12.87 18.56 0.14
C LYS A 50 13.22 17.09 0.44
N PRO A 51 12.24 16.15 0.33
CA PRO A 51 12.49 14.75 0.63
C PRO A 51 13.26 14.06 -0.50
N ASP A 52 14.05 13.06 -0.14
CA ASP A 52 14.68 12.14 -1.10
C ASP A 52 13.70 11.13 -1.65
N ILE A 53 12.72 10.73 -0.81
CA ILE A 53 11.74 9.69 -1.10
C ILE A 53 10.35 10.12 -0.65
N LEU A 54 9.34 9.82 -1.48
CA LEU A 54 7.95 9.87 -1.10
C LEU A 54 7.36 8.45 -1.13
N ILE A 55 6.83 8.00 0.02
CA ILE A 55 6.05 6.76 0.14
C ILE A 55 4.58 7.12 0.07
N HIS A 56 3.90 6.66 -0.97
CA HIS A 56 2.50 6.99 -1.23
C HIS A 56 1.56 5.88 -0.72
N LEU A 57 0.99 6.11 0.47
CA LEU A 57 0.00 5.24 1.09
C LEU A 57 -1.41 5.86 1.10
N ALA A 58 -1.51 7.18 0.81
CA ALA A 58 -2.81 7.85 0.78
C ALA A 58 -3.66 7.29 -0.36
N GLY A 59 -4.90 6.95 -0.04
CA GLY A 59 -5.87 6.40 -0.97
C GLY A 59 -7.06 5.82 -0.22
N LEU A 60 -8.07 5.43 -0.95
CA LEU A 60 -9.24 4.74 -0.46
C LEU A 60 -9.01 3.23 -0.54
N SER A 61 -9.15 2.49 0.57
CA SER A 61 -8.98 1.04 0.59
C SER A 61 -10.14 0.30 1.25
N ARG A 62 -10.78 0.90 2.25
CA ARG A 62 -11.91 0.30 2.99
C ARG A 62 -12.91 1.38 3.43
N PRO A 63 -14.19 0.99 3.60
CA PRO A 63 -14.78 -0.30 3.28
C PRO A 63 -14.81 -0.55 1.76
N MET A 64 -14.69 -1.81 1.32
CA MET A 64 -14.64 -2.16 -0.11
C MET A 64 -15.87 -1.68 -0.87
N LYS A 65 -17.06 -1.77 -0.25
CA LYS A 65 -18.34 -1.33 -0.83
C LYS A 65 -18.34 0.12 -1.32
N ILE A 66 -17.50 0.99 -0.75
CA ILE A 66 -17.45 2.41 -1.17
C ILE A 66 -16.95 2.59 -2.60
N HIS A 67 -16.16 1.64 -3.12
CA HIS A 67 -15.69 1.66 -4.50
C HIS A 67 -16.80 1.37 -5.51
N GLU A 68 -17.92 0.79 -5.05
CA GLU A 68 -19.12 0.53 -5.87
C GLU A 68 -20.12 1.68 -5.79
N ILE A 69 -20.30 2.28 -4.62
CA ILE A 69 -21.35 3.30 -4.39
C ILE A 69 -20.86 4.74 -4.59
N ASP A 70 -19.55 5.01 -4.45
CA ASP A 70 -18.95 6.33 -4.64
C ASP A 70 -17.72 6.24 -5.55
N ILE A 71 -18.01 5.94 -6.83
CA ILE A 71 -16.98 5.78 -7.86
C ILE A 71 -16.13 7.06 -7.99
N LYS A 72 -16.76 8.24 -7.90
CA LYS A 72 -16.07 9.54 -7.98
C LYS A 72 -14.99 9.66 -6.89
N LYS A 73 -15.30 9.27 -5.67
CA LYS A 73 -14.34 9.28 -4.56
C LYS A 73 -13.21 8.30 -4.77
N SER A 74 -13.53 7.10 -5.28
CA SER A 74 -12.54 6.08 -5.63
C SER A 74 -11.57 6.58 -6.69
N ILE A 75 -12.08 7.11 -7.81
CA ILE A 75 -11.27 7.70 -8.88
C ILE A 75 -10.42 8.85 -8.35
N ASN A 76 -11.02 9.82 -7.66
CA ASN A 76 -10.29 10.99 -7.18
C ASN A 76 -9.14 10.60 -6.26
N LEU A 77 -9.36 9.73 -5.28
CA LEU A 77 -8.32 9.40 -4.30
C LEU A 77 -7.27 8.45 -4.84
N ASN A 78 -7.67 7.40 -5.59
CA ASN A 78 -6.75 6.35 -5.99
C ASN A 78 -6.09 6.59 -7.35
N ILE A 79 -6.75 7.29 -8.27
CA ILE A 79 -6.23 7.58 -9.61
C ILE A 79 -5.69 9.00 -9.68
N VAL A 80 -6.56 10.02 -9.55
CA VAL A 80 -6.18 11.42 -9.70
C VAL A 80 -5.16 11.84 -8.63
N GLY A 81 -5.41 11.46 -7.36
CA GLY A 81 -4.48 11.76 -6.26
C GLY A 81 -3.11 11.13 -6.46
N THR A 82 -3.06 9.87 -6.96
CA THR A 82 -1.80 9.19 -7.27
C THR A 82 -1.09 9.84 -8.45
N ALA A 83 -1.81 10.20 -9.52
CA ALA A 83 -1.23 10.90 -10.67
C ALA A 83 -0.64 12.26 -10.28
N ASN A 84 -1.34 13.05 -9.44
CA ASN A 84 -0.82 14.32 -8.92
C ASN A 84 0.48 14.14 -8.13
N VAL A 85 0.54 13.10 -7.29
CA VAL A 85 1.77 12.77 -6.51
C VAL A 85 2.88 12.35 -7.45
N THR A 86 2.59 11.53 -8.47
CA THR A 86 3.57 11.07 -9.46
C THR A 86 4.17 12.25 -10.23
N ASN A 87 3.33 13.17 -10.72
CA ASN A 87 3.77 14.37 -11.43
C ASN A 87 4.69 15.21 -10.56
N ALA A 88 4.30 15.48 -9.30
CA ALA A 88 5.10 16.29 -8.39
C ALA A 88 6.45 15.63 -8.04
N CYS A 89 6.49 14.30 -7.92
CA CYS A 89 7.72 13.54 -7.69
C CYS A 89 8.62 13.56 -8.92
N SER A 90 8.04 13.41 -10.12
CA SER A 90 8.77 13.46 -11.40
C SER A 90 9.43 14.82 -11.61
N GLU A 91 8.67 15.92 -11.46
CA GLU A 91 9.18 17.30 -11.59
C GLU A 91 10.36 17.59 -10.65
N LYS A 92 10.31 17.05 -9.43
CA LYS A 92 11.33 17.28 -8.39
C LYS A 92 12.39 16.19 -8.29
N LYS A 93 12.35 15.19 -9.17
CA LYS A 93 13.25 14.01 -9.18
C LYS A 93 13.24 13.22 -7.87
N ILE A 94 12.15 13.29 -7.09
CA ILE A 94 11.96 12.58 -5.83
C ILE A 94 11.60 11.12 -6.13
N LYS A 95 12.29 10.16 -5.48
CA LYS A 95 11.93 8.75 -5.60
C LYS A 95 10.52 8.51 -5.07
N LEU A 96 9.68 7.83 -5.87
CA LEU A 96 8.32 7.47 -5.49
C LEU A 96 8.22 5.98 -5.16
N ILE A 97 7.67 5.65 -3.99
CA ILE A 97 7.28 4.27 -3.63
C ILE A 97 5.75 4.25 -3.49
N TYR A 98 5.09 3.51 -4.36
CA TYR A 98 3.63 3.40 -4.39
C TYR A 98 3.18 2.02 -3.93
N PHE A 99 2.22 1.99 -3.01
CA PHE A 99 1.58 0.74 -2.58
C PHE A 99 0.34 0.47 -3.43
N SER A 100 0.48 -0.49 -4.34
CA SER A 100 -0.59 -1.12 -5.10
C SER A 100 -1.13 -2.34 -4.33
N THR A 101 -1.79 -3.26 -5.00
CA THR A 101 -2.43 -4.44 -4.42
C THR A 101 -2.21 -5.67 -5.28
N ASN A 102 -2.18 -6.85 -4.68
CA ASN A 102 -2.21 -8.12 -5.40
C ASN A 102 -3.54 -8.39 -6.13
N TYR A 103 -4.61 -7.66 -5.79
CA TYR A 103 -5.92 -7.79 -6.46
C TYR A 103 -5.94 -7.28 -7.91
N VAL A 104 -4.82 -6.70 -8.39
CA VAL A 104 -4.64 -6.39 -9.83
C VAL A 104 -4.48 -7.64 -10.69
N TYR A 105 -4.18 -8.79 -10.09
CA TYR A 105 -4.13 -10.09 -10.77
C TYR A 105 -5.50 -10.78 -10.75
N PRO A 106 -5.81 -11.64 -11.75
CA PRO A 106 -7.12 -12.31 -11.84
C PRO A 106 -7.40 -13.33 -10.72
N GLY A 107 -6.41 -13.79 -9.97
CA GLY A 107 -6.59 -14.70 -8.84
C GLY A 107 -6.90 -16.16 -9.20
N LEU A 108 -6.78 -16.56 -10.46
CA LEU A 108 -7.15 -17.90 -10.95
C LEU A 108 -6.10 -18.97 -10.66
N LYS A 109 -4.85 -18.74 -11.09
CA LYS A 109 -3.75 -19.75 -10.97
C LYS A 109 -2.84 -19.57 -9.76
N GLY A 110 -2.76 -18.37 -9.17
CA GLY A 110 -1.76 -18.02 -8.15
C GLY A 110 -0.34 -17.87 -8.70
N ASN A 111 0.64 -17.65 -7.80
CA ASN A 111 2.08 -17.51 -8.11
C ASN A 111 2.38 -16.53 -9.27
N TYR A 112 1.65 -15.41 -9.32
CA TYR A 112 1.83 -14.39 -10.35
C TYR A 112 3.19 -13.72 -10.23
N ARG A 113 3.85 -13.54 -11.38
CA ARG A 113 5.06 -12.73 -11.55
C ARG A 113 4.68 -11.28 -11.79
N GLU A 114 5.59 -10.36 -11.57
CA GLU A 114 5.39 -8.94 -11.82
C GLU A 114 5.10 -8.61 -13.29
N SER A 115 5.57 -9.47 -14.21
CA SER A 115 5.35 -9.37 -15.67
C SER A 115 4.05 -10.01 -16.15
N ASP A 116 3.33 -10.75 -15.29
CA ASP A 116 2.08 -11.42 -15.71
C ASP A 116 0.99 -10.40 -16.04
N PRO A 117 0.09 -10.74 -16.98
CA PRO A 117 -1.05 -9.90 -17.33
C PRO A 117 -1.92 -9.56 -16.12
N LEU A 118 -2.43 -8.33 -16.10
CA LEU A 118 -3.28 -7.80 -15.04
C LEU A 118 -4.74 -7.86 -15.45
N LEU A 119 -5.59 -8.37 -14.56
CA LEU A 119 -7.04 -8.35 -14.68
C LEU A 119 -7.64 -8.17 -13.28
N PRO A 120 -7.89 -6.92 -12.87
CA PRO A 120 -8.42 -6.61 -11.55
C PRO A 120 -9.76 -7.28 -11.27
N VAL A 121 -9.92 -7.80 -10.06
CA VAL A 121 -11.11 -8.60 -9.66
C VAL A 121 -12.28 -7.76 -9.11
N ASN A 122 -12.07 -6.46 -8.87
CA ASN A 122 -13.10 -5.56 -8.33
C ASN A 122 -12.73 -4.08 -8.57
N ASN A 123 -13.68 -3.17 -8.31
CA ASN A 123 -13.50 -1.73 -8.50
C ASN A 123 -12.38 -1.12 -7.66
N TYR A 124 -12.14 -1.62 -6.44
CA TYR A 124 -10.95 -1.24 -5.67
C TYR A 124 -9.68 -1.53 -6.45
N ALA A 125 -9.53 -2.74 -6.95
CA ALA A 125 -8.34 -3.16 -7.68
C ALA A 125 -8.16 -2.36 -8.99
N TRP A 126 -9.25 -2.09 -9.73
CA TRP A 126 -9.23 -1.20 -10.90
C TRP A 126 -8.77 0.21 -10.54
N SER A 127 -9.26 0.78 -9.43
CA SER A 127 -8.82 2.10 -8.98
C SER A 127 -7.33 2.12 -8.59
N LYS A 128 -6.83 1.04 -7.98
CA LYS A 128 -5.41 0.90 -7.65
C LYS A 128 -4.54 0.74 -8.89
N LEU A 129 -5.00 -0.05 -9.88
CA LEU A 129 -4.32 -0.21 -11.15
C LEU A 129 -4.28 1.10 -11.95
N GLY A 130 -5.36 1.90 -11.94
CA GLY A 130 -5.38 3.21 -12.58
C GLY A 130 -4.32 4.17 -11.99
N GLY A 131 -4.16 4.16 -10.66
CA GLY A 131 -3.05 4.88 -10.01
C GLY A 131 -1.68 4.30 -10.38
N GLU A 132 -1.54 2.98 -10.38
CA GLU A 132 -0.30 2.28 -10.74
C GLU A 132 0.17 2.63 -12.15
N ALA A 133 -0.75 2.74 -13.13
CA ALA A 133 -0.44 3.12 -14.49
C ALA A 133 0.29 4.47 -14.58
N SER A 134 -0.14 5.47 -13.79
CA SER A 134 0.58 6.75 -13.73
C SER A 134 1.98 6.64 -13.15
N VAL A 135 2.17 5.79 -12.13
CA VAL A 135 3.47 5.58 -11.47
C VAL A 135 4.45 4.85 -12.37
N GLN A 136 3.98 3.93 -13.23
CA GLN A 136 4.82 3.21 -14.19
C GLN A 136 5.53 4.12 -15.21
N LEU A 137 4.93 5.26 -15.55
CA LEU A 137 5.56 6.26 -16.42
C LEU A 137 6.80 6.90 -15.79
N TYR A 138 6.94 6.84 -14.47
CA TYR A 138 8.05 7.46 -13.75
C TYR A 138 9.13 6.44 -13.38
N LYS A 139 10.25 6.44 -14.13
CA LYS A 139 11.35 5.47 -13.96
C LYS A 139 11.99 5.46 -12.56
N ASN A 140 11.94 6.60 -11.81
CA ASN A 140 12.47 6.65 -10.44
C ASN A 140 11.40 6.26 -9.41
N SER A 141 10.66 5.19 -9.69
CA SER A 141 9.61 4.66 -8.82
C SER A 141 9.83 3.21 -8.43
N LEU A 142 9.15 2.81 -7.37
CA LEU A 142 8.94 1.42 -6.96
C LEU A 142 7.44 1.22 -6.74
N ILE A 143 6.85 0.26 -7.41
CA ILE A 143 5.47 -0.18 -7.21
C ILE A 143 5.49 -1.45 -6.38
N VAL A 144 4.76 -1.43 -5.25
CA VAL A 144 4.64 -2.57 -4.35
C VAL A 144 3.22 -3.12 -4.45
N ARG A 145 3.04 -4.24 -5.17
CA ARG A 145 1.76 -4.97 -5.22
C ARG A 145 1.63 -5.82 -3.96
N ALA A 146 1.07 -5.22 -2.91
CA ALA A 146 1.06 -5.81 -1.58
C ALA A 146 -0.14 -6.73 -1.36
N CYS A 147 0.16 -7.91 -0.75
CA CYS A 147 -0.82 -8.82 -0.16
C CYS A 147 -0.62 -8.82 1.35
N MET A 148 -1.22 -7.88 2.06
CA MET A 148 -0.95 -7.68 3.49
C MET A 148 -2.23 -7.46 4.30
N THR A 149 -2.18 -7.80 5.58
CA THR A 149 -3.29 -7.67 6.52
C THR A 149 -2.80 -7.22 7.90
N GLU A 150 -3.73 -6.77 8.72
CA GLU A 150 -3.49 -6.37 10.11
C GLU A 150 -3.28 -7.59 11.04
N LYS A 151 -2.64 -7.32 12.16
CA LYS A 151 -2.54 -8.23 13.30
C LYS A 151 -3.21 -7.57 14.52
N PRO A 152 -4.28 -8.19 15.12
CA PRO A 152 -5.00 -9.40 14.72
C PRO A 152 -5.68 -9.29 13.36
N PHE A 153 -6.00 -10.44 12.76
CA PHE A 153 -6.79 -10.51 11.53
C PHE A 153 -8.16 -9.87 11.78
N VAL A 154 -8.55 -8.92 10.93
CA VAL A 154 -9.68 -8.02 11.20
C VAL A 154 -11.01 -8.46 10.60
N HIS A 155 -11.01 -9.47 9.73
CA HIS A 155 -12.24 -9.98 9.14
C HIS A 155 -12.88 -11.02 10.05
N GLU A 156 -14.20 -10.94 10.21
CA GLU A 156 -15.00 -11.88 11.02
C GLU A 156 -15.04 -13.28 10.40
N LYS A 157 -14.92 -13.36 9.07
CA LYS A 157 -14.97 -14.61 8.31
C LYS A 157 -13.65 -14.90 7.64
N ALA A 158 -13.22 -16.15 7.67
CA ALA A 158 -12.06 -16.66 6.95
C ALA A 158 -12.50 -17.74 5.96
N PHE A 159 -12.19 -17.54 4.68
CA PHE A 159 -12.56 -18.49 3.63
C PHE A 159 -11.64 -19.73 3.66
N GLY A 160 -12.25 -20.93 3.72
CA GLY A 160 -11.52 -22.20 3.72
C GLY A 160 -10.97 -22.59 2.33
N ASN A 161 -11.60 -22.12 1.27
CA ASN A 161 -11.27 -22.45 -0.13
C ASN A 161 -10.48 -21.38 -0.87
N VAL A 162 -10.17 -20.25 -0.22
CA VAL A 162 -9.37 -19.17 -0.82
C VAL A 162 -7.94 -19.25 -0.35
N LYS A 163 -7.00 -19.44 -1.28
CA LYS A 163 -5.56 -19.42 -1.04
C LYS A 163 -4.98 -18.05 -1.35
N THR A 164 -4.19 -17.49 -0.43
CA THR A 164 -3.59 -16.17 -0.59
C THR A 164 -2.21 -16.09 0.08
N SER A 165 -1.44 -15.08 -0.28
CA SER A 165 -0.09 -14.83 0.23
C SER A 165 -0.07 -13.73 1.29
N PHE A 166 -0.97 -13.76 2.27
CA PHE A 166 -1.00 -12.73 3.30
C PHE A 166 0.31 -12.60 4.06
N MET A 167 0.69 -11.36 4.30
CA MET A 167 1.77 -10.94 5.19
C MET A 167 1.20 -9.97 6.21
N TYR A 168 1.70 -9.99 7.44
CA TYR A 168 1.32 -8.99 8.41
C TYR A 168 1.98 -7.64 8.12
N HIS A 169 1.29 -6.55 8.46
CA HIS A 169 1.79 -5.19 8.27
C HIS A 169 3.18 -4.98 8.91
N GLU A 170 3.44 -5.59 10.07
CA GLU A 170 4.71 -5.50 10.80
C GLU A 170 5.89 -6.04 9.97
N ASP A 171 5.66 -7.15 9.26
CA ASP A 171 6.70 -7.74 8.41
C ASP A 171 6.84 -6.94 7.10
N ALA A 172 5.74 -6.45 6.56
CA ALA A 172 5.75 -5.58 5.39
C ALA A 172 6.56 -4.29 5.63
N VAL A 173 6.47 -3.68 6.84
CA VAL A 173 7.29 -2.51 7.22
C VAL A 173 8.78 -2.83 7.20
N LYS A 174 9.19 -3.96 7.78
CA LYS A 174 10.60 -4.38 7.80
C LYS A 174 11.17 -4.54 6.38
N ILE A 175 10.37 -5.17 5.50
CA ILE A 175 10.75 -5.41 4.12
C ILE A 175 10.78 -4.11 3.32
N LEU A 176 9.83 -3.19 3.53
CA LEU A 176 9.79 -1.89 2.85
C LEU A 176 11.12 -1.13 2.98
N PHE A 177 11.71 -1.10 4.18
CA PHE A 177 13.00 -0.41 4.37
C PHE A 177 14.18 -1.13 3.71
N LYS A 178 14.10 -2.43 3.48
CA LYS A 178 15.09 -3.17 2.65
C LYS A 178 14.92 -2.85 1.15
N LEU A 179 13.71 -2.54 0.73
CA LEU A 179 13.38 -2.24 -0.67
C LEU A 179 13.50 -0.75 -1.04
N ILE A 180 13.82 0.12 -0.10
CA ILE A 180 13.73 1.58 -0.25
C ILE A 180 14.56 2.14 -1.44
N ASN A 181 15.61 1.44 -1.86
CA ASN A 181 16.45 1.81 -2.99
C ASN A 181 16.09 1.08 -4.31
N LYS A 182 15.21 0.08 -4.25
CA LYS A 182 14.79 -0.69 -5.44
C LYS A 182 13.87 0.13 -6.33
N LYS A 183 13.82 -0.21 -7.62
CA LYS A 183 12.95 0.40 -8.64
C LYS A 183 12.16 -0.70 -9.35
N GLY A 184 11.14 -0.29 -10.12
CA GLY A 184 10.30 -1.21 -10.88
C GLY A 184 9.10 -1.70 -10.08
N ILE A 185 8.70 -2.95 -10.26
CA ILE A 185 7.53 -3.57 -9.63
C ILE A 185 7.99 -4.71 -8.76
N ILE A 186 7.36 -4.89 -7.59
CA ILE A 186 7.62 -6.00 -6.67
C ILE A 186 6.29 -6.51 -6.11
N ASN A 187 6.09 -7.83 -6.19
CA ASN A 187 5.04 -8.52 -5.45
C ASN A 187 5.49 -8.73 -4.00
N LEU A 188 4.74 -8.14 -3.06
CA LEU A 188 5.03 -8.24 -1.64
C LEU A 188 3.94 -9.08 -0.95
N GLY A 189 4.31 -10.27 -0.50
CA GLY A 189 3.42 -11.19 0.19
C GLY A 189 4.17 -12.25 0.97
N GLY A 190 3.43 -13.02 1.76
CA GLY A 190 3.93 -14.17 2.49
C GLY A 190 3.87 -15.46 1.67
N LYS A 191 4.18 -16.60 2.31
CA LYS A 191 3.98 -17.93 1.70
C LYS A 191 2.48 -18.15 1.47
N PRO A 192 2.07 -18.70 0.29
CA PRO A 192 0.68 -19.01 0.00
C PRO A 192 0.08 -19.99 1.02
N LYS A 193 -1.10 -19.65 1.57
CA LYS A 193 -1.88 -20.46 2.52
C LYS A 193 -3.35 -20.23 2.30
N PHE A 194 -4.19 -21.22 2.67
CA PHE A 194 -5.62 -20.94 2.81
C PHE A 194 -5.84 -19.85 3.85
N VAL A 195 -6.79 -18.96 3.61
CA VAL A 195 -7.09 -17.85 4.55
C VAL A 195 -7.42 -18.40 5.92
N PHE A 196 -8.22 -19.47 5.99
CA PHE A 196 -8.56 -20.16 7.23
C PHE A 196 -7.29 -20.65 7.99
N ASP A 197 -6.35 -21.33 7.32
CA ASP A 197 -5.12 -21.82 7.95
C ASP A 197 -4.18 -20.69 8.40
N PHE A 198 -4.17 -19.58 7.66
CA PHE A 198 -3.40 -18.40 8.05
C PHE A 198 -3.90 -17.82 9.37
N VAL A 199 -5.22 -17.85 9.59
CA VAL A 199 -5.89 -17.30 10.76
C VAL A 199 -5.87 -18.28 11.94
N LYS A 200 -6.14 -19.58 11.69
CA LYS A 200 -6.26 -20.65 12.70
C LYS A 200 -5.05 -20.77 13.62
N LYS A 201 -3.83 -20.66 13.09
CA LYS A 201 -2.58 -20.68 13.88
C LYS A 201 -2.56 -19.64 15.01
N LYS A 202 -3.43 -18.65 14.97
CA LYS A 202 -3.51 -17.57 15.93
C LYS A 202 -4.66 -17.74 16.93
N TYR A 203 -5.79 -18.34 16.53
CA TYR A 203 -6.89 -18.63 17.46
C TYR A 203 -6.50 -19.75 18.44
N LEU A 204 -5.75 -20.75 18.01
CA LEU A 204 -5.25 -21.82 18.89
C LEU A 204 -4.31 -21.32 19.97
N ARG A 205 -3.45 -20.32 19.69
CA ARG A 205 -2.57 -19.72 20.71
C ARG A 205 -3.33 -18.92 21.77
N ARG A 206 -4.44 -18.26 21.42
CA ARG A 206 -5.27 -17.52 22.40
C ARG A 206 -6.07 -18.43 23.34
N ASN A 207 -6.51 -19.59 22.84
CA ASN A 207 -7.27 -20.55 23.67
C ASN A 207 -6.36 -21.40 24.58
N VAL A 208 -5.06 -21.44 24.36
CA VAL A 208 -4.09 -22.13 25.24
C VAL A 208 -3.56 -21.19 26.32
N GLU A 209 -3.49 -19.88 26.09
CA GLU A 209 -3.05 -18.89 27.10
C GLU A 209 -4.17 -18.49 28.08
N GLY A 210 -5.42 -18.92 27.84
CA GLY A 210 -6.57 -18.70 28.73
C GLY A 210 -7.03 -19.95 29.51
N LEU A 211 -6.26 -21.05 29.47
CA LEU A 211 -6.54 -22.32 30.13
C LEU A 211 -5.41 -22.82 31.05
N LEU A 212 -4.53 -21.92 31.50
CA LEU A 212 -3.55 -22.20 32.55
C LEU A 212 -3.75 -21.25 33.72
#